data_9a1e41525d9920b3b36ac52e15b29028
#
_entry.id   9a1e41525d9920b3b36ac52e15b29028
#
_cell.length_a   1.000
_cell.length_b   1.000
_cell.length_c   1.000
_cell.angle_alpha   90.00
_cell.angle_beta   90.00
_cell.angle_gamma   90.00
#
_symmetry.space_group_name_H-M   'P 1'
#
loop_
_entity.id
_entity.type
_entity.pdbx_description
1 polymer ?
#
loop_
_entity_poly.entity_id
_entity_poly.type
_entity_poly.pdbx_seq_one_letter_code
_entity_poly.pdbx_strand_id
1 'polypeptide(L)'
;MYSTYPRPWVDEDGGTSVVPRSLMWMVAGLLTTLLVAVGVTATLPTWMPFYSGWGPLVLVLAEFALVWYLSSRMRAGAMAPAEAKALFLLYAASLGFVLVPALVSAPGAVAPALLVSAGMFAAAGIWGFATRVDMQPFGTFLFMTLVGLMLAMLANAFLAHGAMTFWVSLIGVLLFSGLTAYDVQRIRRMGMVGQGAAILGALSLYLDFINMFLFVLTLFTGRRR
;
A
#
# COMPACT_ATOMS: atom_id res chain seq x y z
N MET A 1 -22.70 36.33 -1.78
CA MET A 1 -22.43 35.93 -3.18
C MET A 1 -21.66 34.61 -3.13
N TYR A 2 -22.40 33.48 -3.04
CA TYR A 2 -21.80 32.15 -2.92
C TYR A 2 -21.35 31.70 -4.31
N SER A 3 -20.04 31.45 -4.44
CA SER A 3 -19.43 30.94 -5.66
C SER A 3 -20.02 29.55 -6.02
N THR A 4 -20.81 29.50 -7.07
CA THR A 4 -21.32 28.29 -7.72
C THR A 4 -20.26 27.66 -8.62
N TYR A 5 -19.07 27.35 -8.05
CA TYR A 5 -18.19 26.41 -8.73
C TYR A 5 -18.72 25.01 -8.50
N PRO A 6 -19.10 24.25 -9.54
CA PRO A 6 -19.43 22.84 -9.39
C PRO A 6 -18.20 22.15 -8.84
N ARG A 7 -18.29 21.63 -7.61
CA ARG A 7 -17.28 20.73 -7.07
C ARG A 7 -17.42 19.41 -7.82
N PRO A 8 -16.48 19.03 -8.69
CA PRO A 8 -16.65 17.88 -9.59
C PRO A 8 -16.70 16.51 -8.88
N TRP A 9 -16.70 16.50 -7.54
CA TRP A 9 -16.54 15.30 -6.72
C TRP A 9 -17.60 15.15 -5.62
N VAL A 10 -18.70 15.91 -5.65
CA VAL A 10 -19.79 15.80 -4.67
C VAL A 10 -20.84 14.87 -5.21
N ASP A 11 -20.86 13.61 -4.74
CA ASP A 11 -22.00 12.73 -4.92
C ASP A 11 -23.10 13.16 -3.93
N GLU A 12 -24.35 13.16 -4.36
CA GLU A 12 -25.54 13.54 -3.57
C GLU A 12 -25.81 12.57 -2.38
N ASP A 13 -25.13 11.45 -2.33
CA ASP A 13 -25.26 10.42 -1.28
C ASP A 13 -24.33 10.73 -0.10
N GLY A 14 -24.82 11.46 0.87
CA GLY A 14 -24.14 11.93 2.08
C GLY A 14 -22.99 11.07 2.62
N GLY A 15 -21.77 11.58 2.52
CA GLY A 15 -20.56 11.45 3.37
C GLY A 15 -20.09 10.12 3.99
N THR A 16 -20.89 9.10 4.06
CA THR A 16 -20.59 7.84 4.78
C THR A 16 -19.97 6.73 3.93
N SER A 17 -19.86 6.93 2.63
CA SER A 17 -19.54 5.84 1.68
C SER A 17 -18.08 5.76 1.23
N VAL A 18 -17.19 6.68 1.62
CA VAL A 18 -15.80 6.72 1.09
C VAL A 18 -14.95 5.57 1.64
N VAL A 19 -15.01 5.29 2.94
CA VAL A 19 -14.19 4.20 3.53
C VAL A 19 -14.54 2.83 2.94
N PRO A 20 -15.82 2.41 2.88
CA PRO A 20 -16.19 1.15 2.24
C PRO A 20 -15.79 1.08 0.76
N ARG A 21 -15.96 2.17 0.01
CA ARG A 21 -15.54 2.23 -1.41
C ARG A 21 -14.03 2.12 -1.56
N SER A 22 -13.25 2.77 -0.67
CA SER A 22 -11.79 2.63 -0.65
C SER A 22 -11.36 1.20 -0.36
N LEU A 23 -11.98 0.53 0.61
CA LEU A 23 -11.72 -0.87 0.92
C LEU A 23 -12.07 -1.80 -0.27
N MET A 24 -13.19 -1.56 -0.95
CA MET A 24 -13.56 -2.35 -2.14
C MET A 24 -12.51 -2.22 -3.25
N TRP A 25 -12.04 -0.99 -3.55
CA TRP A 25 -10.99 -0.78 -4.54
C TRP A 25 -9.64 -1.34 -4.08
N MET A 26 -9.30 -1.23 -2.79
CA MET A 26 -8.11 -1.88 -2.22
C MET A 26 -8.15 -3.41 -2.45
N VAL A 27 -9.30 -4.05 -2.17
CA VAL A 27 -9.46 -5.49 -2.41
C VAL A 27 -9.34 -5.80 -3.90
N ALA A 28 -9.91 -5.00 -4.79
CA ALA A 28 -9.73 -5.16 -6.25
C ALA A 28 -8.25 -5.05 -6.64
N GLY A 29 -7.50 -4.09 -6.08
CA GLY A 29 -6.05 -3.99 -6.27
C GLY A 29 -5.30 -5.22 -5.78
N LEU A 30 -5.60 -5.71 -4.57
CA LEU A 30 -4.96 -6.91 -4.01
C LEU A 30 -5.24 -8.16 -4.86
N LEU A 31 -6.47 -8.31 -5.36
CA LEU A 31 -6.81 -9.41 -6.30
C LEU A 31 -6.06 -9.28 -7.60
N THR A 32 -5.93 -8.08 -8.16
CA THR A 32 -5.13 -7.82 -9.36
C THR A 32 -3.66 -8.20 -9.13
N THR A 33 -3.07 -7.77 -8.02
CA THR A 33 -1.71 -8.13 -7.61
C THR A 33 -1.53 -9.64 -7.51
N LEU A 34 -2.47 -10.33 -6.85
CA LEU A 34 -2.45 -11.79 -6.69
C LEU A 34 -2.53 -12.49 -8.04
N LEU A 35 -3.45 -12.11 -8.91
CA LEU A 35 -3.62 -12.72 -10.24
C LEU A 35 -2.36 -12.57 -11.09
N VAL A 36 -1.75 -11.40 -11.10
CA VAL A 36 -0.51 -11.16 -11.83
C VAL A 36 0.64 -11.96 -11.20
N ALA A 37 0.79 -11.95 -9.89
CA ALA A 37 1.85 -12.69 -9.21
C ALA A 37 1.76 -14.20 -9.46
N VAL A 38 0.54 -14.78 -9.43
CA VAL A 38 0.31 -16.20 -9.76
C VAL A 38 0.62 -16.47 -11.23
N GLY A 39 0.14 -15.63 -12.14
CA GLY A 39 0.39 -15.80 -13.59
C GLY A 39 1.87 -15.72 -13.94
N VAL A 40 2.60 -14.76 -13.38
CA VAL A 40 4.05 -14.62 -13.59
C VAL A 40 4.81 -15.78 -12.95
N THR A 41 4.40 -16.23 -11.76
CA THR A 41 5.03 -17.41 -11.12
C THR A 41 4.82 -18.67 -11.95
N ALA A 42 3.64 -18.87 -12.54
CA ALA A 42 3.35 -20.02 -13.42
C ALA A 42 4.20 -20.01 -14.70
N THR A 43 4.63 -18.85 -15.16
CA THR A 43 5.45 -18.65 -16.36
C THR A 43 6.86 -18.15 -16.03
N LEU A 44 7.35 -18.41 -14.82
CA LEU A 44 8.61 -17.87 -14.29
C LEU A 44 9.82 -18.05 -15.20
N PRO A 45 10.03 -19.21 -15.86
CA PRO A 45 11.17 -19.38 -16.76
C PRO A 45 11.24 -18.33 -17.88
N THR A 46 10.09 -17.88 -18.39
CA THR A 46 10.01 -16.83 -19.42
C THR A 46 10.49 -15.47 -18.89
N TRP A 47 10.30 -15.20 -17.59
CA TRP A 47 10.61 -13.92 -16.94
C TRP A 47 11.99 -13.88 -16.26
N MET A 48 12.71 -15.02 -16.21
CA MET A 48 14.04 -15.09 -15.59
C MET A 48 15.03 -14.07 -16.15
N PRO A 49 15.11 -13.78 -17.48
CA PRO A 49 16.01 -12.73 -17.98
C PRO A 49 15.70 -11.35 -17.44
N PHE A 50 14.42 -11.04 -17.18
CA PHE A 50 14.02 -9.80 -16.56
C PHE A 50 14.48 -9.74 -15.09
N TYR A 51 14.25 -10.80 -14.31
CA TYR A 51 14.60 -10.83 -12.88
C TYR A 51 16.11 -10.90 -12.61
N SER A 52 16.89 -11.46 -13.53
CA SER A 52 18.36 -11.53 -13.42
C SER A 52 19.07 -10.25 -13.86
N GLY A 53 18.37 -9.32 -14.50
CA GLY A 53 18.91 -8.07 -15.01
C GLY A 53 18.51 -6.84 -14.17
N TRP A 54 18.54 -5.69 -14.81
CA TRP A 54 18.12 -4.40 -14.24
C TRP A 54 16.60 -4.20 -14.18
N GLY A 55 15.84 -5.14 -14.72
CA GLY A 55 14.38 -5.07 -14.86
C GLY A 55 13.67 -4.76 -13.53
N PRO A 56 13.93 -5.49 -12.43
CA PRO A 56 13.29 -5.23 -11.14
C PRO A 56 13.57 -3.82 -10.60
N LEU A 57 14.80 -3.33 -10.73
CA LEU A 57 15.16 -1.99 -10.27
C LEU A 57 14.41 -0.92 -11.07
N VAL A 58 14.39 -1.05 -12.40
CA VAL A 58 13.66 -0.11 -13.28
C VAL A 58 12.17 -0.13 -12.94
N LEU A 59 11.60 -1.30 -12.70
CA LEU A 59 10.17 -1.43 -12.35
C LEU A 59 9.87 -0.78 -11.00
N VAL A 60 10.68 -1.03 -9.97
CA VAL A 60 10.51 -0.39 -8.65
C VAL A 60 10.59 1.13 -8.75
N LEU A 61 11.54 1.67 -9.52
CA LEU A 61 11.64 3.12 -9.74
C LEU A 61 10.42 3.67 -10.48
N ALA A 62 9.92 2.92 -11.48
CA ALA A 62 8.70 3.27 -12.19
C ALA A 62 7.47 3.27 -11.26
N GLU A 63 7.39 2.33 -10.31
CA GLU A 63 6.32 2.28 -9.30
C GLU A 63 6.33 3.50 -8.38
N PHE A 64 7.50 3.91 -7.88
CA PHE A 64 7.61 5.14 -7.10
C PHE A 64 7.14 6.37 -7.90
N ALA A 65 7.55 6.48 -9.16
CA ALA A 65 7.12 7.56 -10.06
C ALA A 65 5.59 7.51 -10.30
N LEU A 66 5.02 6.31 -10.50
CA LEU A 66 3.59 6.12 -10.74
C LEU A 66 2.76 6.46 -9.50
N VAL A 67 3.18 6.04 -8.29
CA VAL A 67 2.51 6.41 -7.03
C VAL A 67 2.56 7.92 -6.81
N TRP A 68 3.72 8.53 -7.04
CA TRP A 68 3.86 9.98 -6.91
C TRP A 68 2.96 10.73 -7.91
N TYR A 69 2.98 10.31 -9.18
CA TYR A 69 2.13 10.88 -10.24
C TYR A 69 0.65 10.74 -9.87
N LEU A 70 0.22 9.52 -9.55
CA LEU A 70 -1.17 9.21 -9.20
C LEU A 70 -1.63 10.04 -7.99
N SER A 71 -0.86 10.03 -6.90
CA SER A 71 -1.18 10.76 -5.68
C SER A 71 -1.23 12.27 -5.90
N SER A 72 -0.29 12.84 -6.66
CA SER A 72 -0.22 14.28 -6.91
C SER A 72 -1.39 14.76 -7.78
N ARG A 73 -1.69 14.05 -8.87
CA ARG A 73 -2.79 14.39 -9.79
C ARG A 73 -4.16 14.25 -9.14
N MET A 74 -4.33 13.18 -8.34
CA MET A 74 -5.60 12.95 -7.64
C MET A 74 -5.84 14.01 -6.56
N ARG A 75 -4.80 14.40 -5.78
CA ARG A 75 -4.91 15.46 -4.78
C ARG A 75 -5.20 16.83 -5.41
N ALA A 76 -4.67 17.09 -6.60
CA ALA A 76 -4.94 18.31 -7.35
C ALA A 76 -6.35 18.32 -7.99
N GLY A 77 -7.12 17.23 -7.93
CA GLY A 77 -8.40 17.09 -8.63
C GLY A 77 -8.28 17.11 -10.17
N ALA A 78 -7.07 16.86 -10.67
CA ALA A 78 -6.72 17.00 -12.08
C ALA A 78 -6.74 15.66 -12.85
N MET A 79 -7.50 14.68 -12.36
CA MET A 79 -7.59 13.34 -12.95
C MET A 79 -9.04 12.86 -13.01
N ALA A 80 -9.44 12.30 -14.15
CA ALA A 80 -10.77 11.70 -14.27
C ALA A 80 -10.87 10.42 -13.42
N PRO A 81 -12.05 10.10 -12.84
CA PRO A 81 -12.21 8.89 -12.03
C PRO A 81 -11.87 7.59 -12.76
N ALA A 82 -12.17 7.49 -14.05
CA ALA A 82 -11.85 6.32 -14.86
C ALA A 82 -10.33 6.15 -15.04
N GLU A 83 -9.62 7.26 -15.28
CA GLU A 83 -8.16 7.29 -15.37
C GLU A 83 -7.52 6.87 -14.03
N ALA A 84 -7.99 7.40 -12.91
CA ALA A 84 -7.51 7.04 -11.58
C ALA A 84 -7.66 5.54 -11.28
N LYS A 85 -8.81 4.95 -11.64
CA LYS A 85 -9.07 3.50 -11.50
C LYS A 85 -8.11 2.67 -12.37
N ALA A 86 -7.96 3.05 -13.63
CA ALA A 86 -7.10 2.33 -14.57
C ALA A 86 -5.63 2.36 -14.12
N LEU A 87 -5.12 3.52 -13.72
CA LEU A 87 -3.76 3.67 -13.23
C LEU A 87 -3.53 2.97 -11.89
N PHE A 88 -4.52 2.96 -10.99
CA PHE A 88 -4.44 2.21 -9.74
C PHE A 88 -4.35 0.70 -10.01
N LEU A 89 -5.16 0.15 -10.91
CA LEU A 89 -5.09 -1.27 -11.27
C LEU A 89 -3.80 -1.61 -12.04
N LEU A 90 -3.31 -0.72 -12.89
CA LEU A 90 -2.00 -0.86 -13.54
C LEU A 90 -0.88 -0.93 -12.51
N TYR A 91 -0.91 -0.04 -11.51
CA TYR A 91 0.03 -0.05 -10.39
C TYR A 91 -0.05 -1.37 -9.60
N ALA A 92 -1.27 -1.83 -9.28
CA ALA A 92 -1.46 -3.10 -8.58
C ALA A 92 -0.96 -4.31 -9.39
N ALA A 93 -1.11 -4.27 -10.71
CA ALA A 93 -0.58 -5.28 -11.62
C ALA A 93 0.95 -5.28 -11.65
N SER A 94 1.58 -4.10 -11.79
CA SER A 94 3.05 -3.98 -11.78
C SER A 94 3.65 -4.43 -10.45
N LEU A 95 3.01 -4.10 -9.33
CA LEU A 95 3.43 -4.56 -8.01
C LEU A 95 3.32 -6.09 -7.87
N GLY A 96 2.30 -6.71 -8.47
CA GLY A 96 2.21 -8.17 -8.55
C GLY A 96 3.44 -8.80 -9.21
N PHE A 97 3.99 -8.15 -10.23
CA PHE A 97 5.21 -8.56 -10.90
C PHE A 97 6.45 -8.40 -9.98
N VAL A 98 6.55 -7.26 -9.28
CA VAL A 98 7.66 -6.97 -8.34
C VAL A 98 7.70 -7.94 -7.17
N LEU A 99 6.55 -8.41 -6.70
CA LEU A 99 6.47 -9.29 -5.52
C LEU A 99 6.93 -10.74 -5.78
N VAL A 100 6.95 -11.19 -7.03
CA VAL A 100 7.25 -12.60 -7.38
C VAL A 100 8.53 -13.14 -6.74
N PRO A 101 9.70 -12.46 -6.77
CA PRO A 101 10.91 -12.96 -6.12
C PRO A 101 10.75 -13.19 -4.62
N ALA A 102 10.03 -12.31 -3.92
CA ALA A 102 9.76 -12.46 -2.49
C ALA A 102 8.84 -13.66 -2.20
N LEU A 103 7.82 -13.87 -3.03
CA LEU A 103 6.87 -14.97 -2.88
C LEU A 103 7.51 -16.34 -3.18
N VAL A 104 8.33 -16.41 -4.23
CA VAL A 104 8.99 -17.65 -4.66
C VAL A 104 10.12 -18.04 -3.71
N SER A 105 10.81 -17.07 -3.10
CA SER A 105 11.90 -17.34 -2.15
C SER A 105 11.43 -18.03 -0.85
N ALA A 106 10.16 -17.87 -0.47
CA ALA A 106 9.62 -18.38 0.78
C ALA A 106 8.14 -18.82 0.66
N PRO A 107 7.78 -19.75 -0.20
CA PRO A 107 6.39 -20.10 -0.51
C PRO A 107 5.62 -20.57 0.74
N GLY A 108 6.25 -21.30 1.65
CA GLY A 108 5.66 -21.75 2.91
C GLY A 108 5.39 -20.66 3.95
N ALA A 109 5.94 -19.45 3.77
CA ALA A 109 5.71 -18.32 4.66
C ALA A 109 4.61 -17.37 4.13
N VAL A 110 4.25 -17.45 2.86
CA VAL A 110 3.31 -16.52 2.21
C VAL A 110 1.92 -16.56 2.86
N ALA A 111 1.32 -17.74 2.97
CA ALA A 111 -0.03 -17.87 3.52
C ALA A 111 -0.12 -17.43 5.00
N PRO A 112 0.76 -17.89 5.93
CA PRO A 112 0.74 -17.40 7.30
C PRO A 112 1.06 -15.89 7.39
N ALA A 113 1.97 -15.34 6.57
CA ALA A 113 2.24 -13.91 6.55
C ALA A 113 1.00 -13.12 6.09
N LEU A 114 0.31 -13.58 5.06
CA LEU A 114 -0.91 -12.95 4.58
C LEU A 114 -2.01 -12.94 5.65
N LEU A 115 -2.21 -14.07 6.34
CA LEU A 115 -3.21 -14.18 7.40
C LEU A 115 -2.92 -13.22 8.57
N VAL A 116 -1.66 -13.18 9.04
CA VAL A 116 -1.25 -12.28 10.13
C VAL A 116 -1.40 -10.82 9.71
N SER A 117 -0.95 -10.47 8.51
CA SER A 117 -1.06 -9.09 7.99
C SER A 117 -2.52 -8.67 7.84
N ALA A 118 -3.38 -9.55 7.33
CA ALA A 118 -4.82 -9.27 7.21
C ALA A 118 -5.47 -9.05 8.59
N GLY A 119 -5.12 -9.86 9.59
CA GLY A 119 -5.59 -9.68 10.96
C GLY A 119 -5.13 -8.37 11.59
N MET A 120 -3.85 -8.02 11.44
CA MET A 120 -3.30 -6.77 11.96
C MET A 120 -3.89 -5.55 11.24
N PHE A 121 -4.02 -5.60 9.92
CA PHE A 121 -4.64 -4.55 9.12
C PHE A 121 -6.10 -4.33 9.52
N ALA A 122 -6.87 -5.40 9.67
CA ALA A 122 -8.26 -5.33 10.11
C ALA A 122 -8.37 -4.73 11.53
N ALA A 123 -7.54 -5.18 12.48
CA ALA A 123 -7.53 -4.64 13.83
C ALA A 123 -7.18 -3.14 13.86
N ALA A 124 -6.12 -2.74 13.14
CA ALA A 124 -5.71 -1.35 13.01
C ALA A 124 -6.78 -0.49 12.33
N GLY A 125 -7.38 -0.98 11.26
CA GLY A 125 -8.45 -0.30 10.52
C GLY A 125 -9.72 -0.11 11.37
N ILE A 126 -10.16 -1.15 12.07
CA ILE A 126 -11.31 -1.09 13.00
C ILE A 126 -11.02 -0.08 14.12
N TRP A 127 -9.82 -0.12 14.71
CA TRP A 127 -9.44 0.84 15.74
C TRP A 127 -9.40 2.26 15.21
N GLY A 128 -8.78 2.51 14.05
CA GLY A 128 -8.73 3.82 13.40
C GLY A 128 -10.11 4.36 13.04
N PHE A 129 -11.04 3.47 12.66
CA PHE A 129 -12.43 3.83 12.39
C PHE A 129 -13.21 4.15 13.67
N ALA A 130 -13.04 3.38 14.74
CA ALA A 130 -13.84 3.48 15.96
C ALA A 130 -13.28 4.50 16.96
N THR A 131 -11.97 4.76 16.95
CA THR A 131 -11.31 5.62 17.94
C THR A 131 -11.81 7.07 17.88
N ARG A 132 -11.92 7.68 19.07
CA ARG A 132 -12.18 9.12 19.25
C ARG A 132 -10.89 9.96 19.36
N VAL A 133 -9.75 9.27 19.52
CA VAL A 133 -8.44 9.95 19.57
C VAL A 133 -8.15 10.55 18.20
N ASP A 134 -7.78 11.84 18.19
CA ASP A 134 -7.37 12.48 16.95
C ASP A 134 -5.97 12.03 16.54
N MET A 135 -5.89 11.36 15.38
CA MET A 135 -4.62 10.89 14.85
C MET A 135 -3.89 11.92 13.97
N GLN A 136 -4.51 13.04 13.65
CA GLN A 136 -3.87 14.06 12.80
C GLN A 136 -2.50 14.55 13.33
N PRO A 137 -2.33 14.80 14.64
CA PRO A 137 -1.03 15.21 15.18
C PRO A 137 0.08 14.17 14.99
N PHE A 138 -0.31 12.89 14.89
CA PHE A 138 0.65 11.79 14.68
C PHE A 138 1.11 11.64 13.23
N GLY A 139 0.43 12.28 12.26
CA GLY A 139 0.76 12.15 10.83
C GLY A 139 2.19 12.52 10.51
N THR A 140 2.72 13.61 11.09
CA THR A 140 4.12 14.02 10.90
C THR A 140 5.09 13.02 11.52
N PHE A 141 4.79 12.51 12.71
CA PHE A 141 5.61 11.49 13.37
C PHE A 141 5.65 10.19 12.54
N LEU A 142 4.51 9.70 12.09
CA LEU A 142 4.43 8.50 11.24
C LEU A 142 5.18 8.68 9.93
N PHE A 143 5.07 9.87 9.31
CA PHE A 143 5.80 10.18 8.08
C PHE A 143 7.33 10.21 8.31
N MET A 144 7.80 10.85 9.39
CA MET A 144 9.22 10.88 9.74
C MET A 144 9.75 9.48 10.05
N THR A 145 8.95 8.65 10.75
CA THR A 145 9.29 7.25 11.02
C THR A 145 9.36 6.44 9.71
N LEU A 146 8.47 6.70 8.75
CA LEU A 146 8.52 6.07 7.43
C LEU A 146 9.81 6.42 6.69
N VAL A 147 10.21 7.69 6.67
CA VAL A 147 11.46 8.13 6.06
C VAL A 147 12.66 7.47 6.74
N GLY A 148 12.67 7.44 8.08
CA GLY A 148 13.71 6.75 8.85
C GLY A 148 13.78 5.24 8.55
N LEU A 149 12.62 4.58 8.41
CA LEU A 149 12.54 3.18 8.05
C LEU A 149 13.09 2.92 6.63
N MET A 150 12.77 3.78 5.67
CA MET A 150 13.32 3.69 4.30
C MET A 150 14.83 3.83 4.29
N LEU A 151 15.38 4.78 5.05
CA LEU A 151 16.83 4.92 5.19
C LEU A 151 17.47 3.71 5.88
N ALA A 152 16.83 3.15 6.91
CA ALA A 152 17.27 1.93 7.57
C ALA A 152 17.24 0.71 6.64
N MET A 153 16.21 0.58 5.79
CA MET A 153 16.17 -0.47 4.76
C MET A 153 17.31 -0.31 3.75
N LEU A 154 17.56 0.91 3.29
CA LEU A 154 18.66 1.21 2.38
C LEU A 154 20.03 0.86 3.02
N ALA A 155 20.27 1.29 4.25
CA ALA A 155 21.48 0.94 4.99
C ALA A 155 21.62 -0.59 5.17
N ASN A 156 20.52 -1.29 5.51
CA ASN A 156 20.52 -2.74 5.67
C ASN A 156 20.84 -3.48 4.36
N ALA A 157 20.45 -2.94 3.21
CA ALA A 157 20.78 -3.51 1.90
C ALA A 157 22.30 -3.53 1.64
N PHE A 158 23.04 -2.56 2.18
CA PHE A 158 24.51 -2.53 2.07
C PHE A 158 25.22 -3.30 3.19
N LEU A 159 24.65 -3.32 4.40
CA LEU A 159 25.27 -3.93 5.58
C LEU A 159 24.93 -5.42 5.72
N ALA A 160 23.83 -5.88 5.14
CA ALA A 160 23.37 -7.27 5.11
C ALA A 160 23.33 -7.97 6.49
N HIS A 161 22.99 -7.26 7.58
CA HIS A 161 22.95 -7.81 8.93
C HIS A 161 21.58 -8.40 9.28
N GLY A 162 21.50 -9.69 9.59
CA GLY A 162 20.25 -10.39 9.91
C GLY A 162 19.52 -9.78 11.11
N ALA A 163 20.22 -9.34 12.15
CA ALA A 163 19.63 -8.68 13.31
C ALA A 163 18.95 -7.34 12.91
N MET A 164 19.57 -6.55 12.04
CA MET A 164 19.01 -5.30 11.54
C MET A 164 17.76 -5.57 10.71
N THR A 165 17.75 -6.60 9.88
CA THR A 165 16.57 -7.02 9.10
C THR A 165 15.38 -7.33 10.02
N PHE A 166 15.62 -8.02 11.13
CA PHE A 166 14.56 -8.32 12.12
C PHE A 166 13.96 -7.04 12.71
N TRP A 167 14.80 -6.12 13.22
CA TRP A 167 14.33 -4.88 13.84
C TRP A 167 13.63 -3.95 12.85
N VAL A 168 14.17 -3.79 11.65
CA VAL A 168 13.56 -3.02 10.56
C VAL A 168 12.18 -3.59 10.22
N SER A 169 12.05 -4.92 10.14
CA SER A 169 10.78 -5.55 9.84
C SER A 169 9.77 -5.40 10.97
N LEU A 170 10.19 -5.55 12.23
CA LEU A 170 9.32 -5.37 13.38
C LEU A 170 8.80 -3.93 13.48
N ILE A 171 9.69 -2.94 13.33
CA ILE A 171 9.33 -1.52 13.31
C ILE A 171 8.40 -1.24 12.12
N GLY A 172 8.68 -1.82 10.96
CA GLY A 172 7.84 -1.68 9.76
C GLY A 172 6.41 -2.16 9.98
N VAL A 173 6.23 -3.34 10.58
CA VAL A 173 4.90 -3.87 10.91
C VAL A 173 4.14 -2.92 11.84
N LEU A 174 4.79 -2.42 12.90
CA LEU A 174 4.17 -1.48 13.85
C LEU A 174 3.83 -0.15 13.19
N LEU A 175 4.74 0.39 12.36
CA LEU A 175 4.53 1.63 11.63
C LEU A 175 3.34 1.53 10.67
N PHE A 176 3.27 0.47 9.85
CA PHE A 176 2.19 0.32 8.89
C PHE A 176 0.85 -0.02 9.54
N SER A 177 0.85 -0.63 10.73
CA SER A 177 -0.37 -0.73 11.57
C SER A 177 -0.84 0.65 12.03
N GLY A 178 0.09 1.52 12.46
CA GLY A 178 -0.22 2.91 12.83
C GLY A 178 -0.69 3.74 11.64
N LEU A 179 -0.04 3.61 10.46
CA LEU A 179 -0.45 4.27 9.22
C LEU A 179 -1.83 3.83 8.76
N THR A 180 -2.14 2.53 8.82
CA THR A 180 -3.48 2.00 8.50
C THR A 180 -4.55 2.67 9.36
N ALA A 181 -4.35 2.73 10.67
CA ALA A 181 -5.30 3.38 11.59
C ALA A 181 -5.45 4.89 11.28
N TYR A 182 -4.33 5.56 11.04
CA TYR A 182 -4.29 6.97 10.64
C TYR A 182 -5.03 7.20 9.32
N ASP A 183 -4.76 6.41 8.29
CA ASP A 183 -5.35 6.58 6.95
C ASP A 183 -6.85 6.26 6.95
N VAL A 184 -7.30 5.23 7.66
CA VAL A 184 -8.75 4.96 7.83
C VAL A 184 -9.45 6.15 8.50
N GLN A 185 -8.87 6.71 9.57
CA GLN A 185 -9.44 7.87 10.24
C GLN A 185 -9.42 9.12 9.34
N ARG A 186 -8.33 9.33 8.61
CA ARG A 186 -8.17 10.42 7.65
C ARG A 186 -9.20 10.33 6.53
N ILE A 187 -9.37 9.16 5.91
CA ILE A 187 -10.36 8.93 4.85
C ILE A 187 -11.77 9.22 5.38
N ARG A 188 -12.09 8.76 6.60
CA ARG A 188 -13.39 9.02 7.24
C ARG A 188 -13.64 10.51 7.48
N ARG A 189 -12.61 11.27 7.90
CA ARG A 189 -12.73 12.71 8.26
C ARG A 189 -12.69 13.64 7.05
N MET A 190 -12.07 13.22 5.95
CA MET A 190 -11.85 14.13 4.82
C MET A 190 -13.15 14.63 4.20
N GLY A 191 -14.31 14.00 4.47
CA GLY A 191 -15.58 14.37 3.83
C GLY A 191 -15.45 14.45 2.30
N MET A 192 -14.39 13.88 1.75
CA MET A 192 -14.10 13.88 0.33
C MET A 192 -15.12 12.96 -0.33
N VAL A 193 -16.09 13.58 -0.95
CA VAL A 193 -17.16 12.90 -1.65
C VAL A 193 -16.71 12.72 -3.10
N GLY A 194 -16.79 11.50 -3.61
CA GLY A 194 -16.52 11.21 -5.00
C GLY A 194 -15.59 10.02 -5.26
N GLN A 195 -15.65 9.51 -6.49
CA GLN A 195 -14.91 8.32 -6.90
C GLN A 195 -13.38 8.50 -6.81
N GLY A 196 -12.87 9.73 -7.05
CA GLY A 196 -11.44 10.03 -6.93
C GLY A 196 -10.91 9.91 -5.50
N ALA A 197 -11.71 10.35 -4.51
CA ALA A 197 -11.36 10.22 -3.10
C ALA A 197 -11.28 8.75 -2.66
N ALA A 198 -12.21 7.92 -3.14
CA ALA A 198 -12.23 6.49 -2.84
C ALA A 198 -10.99 5.77 -3.41
N ILE A 199 -10.53 6.13 -4.62
CA ILE A 199 -9.31 5.56 -5.20
C ILE A 199 -8.04 6.03 -4.48
N LEU A 200 -7.98 7.31 -4.08
CA LEU A 200 -6.86 7.82 -3.28
C LEU A 200 -6.78 7.11 -1.92
N GLY A 201 -7.92 6.93 -1.26
CA GLY A 201 -8.00 6.14 -0.02
C GLY A 201 -7.64 4.68 -0.24
N ALA A 202 -8.08 4.07 -1.34
CA ALA A 202 -7.71 2.71 -1.71
C ALA A 202 -6.21 2.56 -1.92
N LEU A 203 -5.56 3.51 -2.60
CA LEU A 203 -4.12 3.51 -2.82
C LEU A 203 -3.34 3.56 -1.50
N SER A 204 -3.73 4.46 -0.56
CA SER A 204 -3.08 4.53 0.76
C SER A 204 -3.21 3.20 1.50
N LEU A 205 -4.44 2.69 1.67
CA LEU A 205 -4.70 1.44 2.39
C LEU A 205 -4.04 0.22 1.73
N TYR A 206 -4.01 0.20 0.40
CA TYR A 206 -3.34 -0.84 -0.37
C TYR A 206 -1.82 -0.86 -0.10
N LEU A 207 -1.19 0.33 -0.10
CA LEU A 207 0.24 0.46 0.21
C LEU A 207 0.55 0.03 1.65
N ASP A 208 -0.27 0.42 2.61
CA ASP A 208 -0.12 0.01 4.01
C ASP A 208 -0.17 -1.51 4.14
N PHE A 209 -1.17 -2.13 3.52
CA PHE A 209 -1.34 -3.59 3.56
C PHE A 209 -0.16 -4.33 2.94
N ILE A 210 0.26 -3.95 1.73
CA ILE A 210 1.36 -4.61 1.02
C ILE A 210 2.67 -4.46 1.79
N ASN A 211 2.98 -3.27 2.30
CA ASN A 211 4.19 -3.06 3.09
C ASN A 211 4.16 -3.86 4.40
N MET A 212 3.02 -3.87 5.11
CA MET A 212 2.83 -4.70 6.31
C MET A 212 3.05 -6.18 5.98
N PHE A 213 2.46 -6.67 4.89
CA PHE A 213 2.64 -8.05 4.44
C PHE A 213 4.12 -8.38 4.15
N LEU A 214 4.85 -7.51 3.46
CA LEU A 214 6.27 -7.72 3.16
C LEU A 214 7.13 -7.77 4.43
N PHE A 215 6.86 -6.92 5.41
CA PHE A 215 7.57 -6.95 6.69
C PHE A 215 7.23 -8.21 7.50
N VAL A 216 5.97 -8.62 7.56
CA VAL A 216 5.58 -9.88 8.21
C VAL A 216 6.19 -11.08 7.50
N LEU A 217 6.19 -11.10 6.16
CA LEU A 217 6.85 -12.14 5.38
C LEU A 217 8.34 -12.22 5.70
N THR A 218 9.01 -11.08 5.80
CA THR A 218 10.44 -10.99 6.16
C THR A 218 10.70 -11.52 7.57
N LEU A 219 9.83 -11.23 8.56
CA LEU A 219 9.93 -11.77 9.91
C LEU A 219 9.82 -13.30 9.94
N PHE A 220 8.96 -13.89 9.10
CA PHE A 220 8.81 -15.34 9.02
C PHE A 220 9.97 -16.02 8.29
N THR A 221 10.61 -15.34 7.35
CA THR A 221 11.75 -15.86 6.60
C THR A 221 13.06 -15.68 7.34
N GLY A 222 13.27 -14.57 8.04
CA GLY A 222 14.48 -14.27 8.80
C GLY A 222 14.74 -15.21 10.00
N ARG A 223 13.71 -15.89 10.51
CA ARG A 223 13.82 -16.90 11.58
C ARG A 223 14.42 -18.24 11.14
N ARG A 224 14.59 -18.47 9.84
CA ARG A 224 15.04 -19.77 9.29
C ARG A 224 16.51 -19.79 8.87
N ARG A 225 17.29 -18.77 9.23
CA ARG A 225 18.74 -18.72 8.97
C ARG A 225 19.52 -18.74 10.25
#